data_e6d3daacacfd7cb4767446587c61e77a
#
_entry.id   e6d3daacacfd7cb4767446587c61e77a
#
_cell.length_a   1.000
_cell.length_b   1.000
_cell.length_c   1.000
_cell.angle_alpha   90.00
_cell.angle_beta   90.00
_cell.angle_gamma   90.00
#
_symmetry.space_group_name_H-M   'P 1'
#
loop_
_entity.id
_entity.type
_entity.pdbx_description
1 polymer ?
#
loop_
_entity_poly.entity_id
_entity_poly.type
_entity_poly.pdbx_seq_one_letter_code
_entity_poly.pdbx_strand_id
1 'polypeptide(L)'
;CYPVITSCEYCQAGSFEELLGEDAQPELGQAVSLELRVTDQMPPVFLWHTVTDDTVPVENSLLLAGAMQNNRVIFEMHIYPSGCHGLSLAAEETAGSQDYWLEPGCQSWVSLVQSWIENQRWKKTEGPGKSGQ
;
A
#
# COMPACT_ATOMS: atom_id res chain seq x y z
N CYS A 1 -1.12 4.08 -0.41
CA CYS A 1 -1.92 4.00 -1.63
C CYS A 1 -1.02 3.68 -2.83
N TYR A 2 -1.50 2.84 -3.72
CA TYR A 2 -0.85 2.40 -4.97
C TYR A 2 0.70 2.32 -4.91
N PRO A 3 1.26 1.55 -3.98
CA PRO A 3 2.70 1.51 -3.74
C PRO A 3 3.42 0.69 -4.81
N VAL A 4 4.63 1.12 -5.18
CA VAL A 4 5.58 0.28 -5.91
C VAL A 4 6.23 -0.68 -4.91
N ILE A 5 6.07 -1.98 -5.11
CA ILE A 5 6.46 -3.01 -4.14
C ILE A 5 7.50 -3.96 -4.71
N THR A 6 7.23 -4.56 -5.87
CA THR A 6 8.04 -5.65 -6.42
C THR A 6 8.92 -5.22 -7.58
N SER A 7 10.12 -5.79 -7.67
CA SER A 7 11.00 -5.70 -8.83
C SER A 7 10.79 -6.82 -9.87
N CYS A 8 9.81 -7.69 -9.63
CA CYS A 8 9.55 -8.85 -10.49
C CYS A 8 8.56 -8.55 -11.63
N GLU A 9 7.70 -9.49 -11.98
CA GLU A 9 6.78 -9.43 -13.14
C GLU A 9 5.89 -8.17 -13.16
N TYR A 10 5.46 -7.66 -12.01
CA TYR A 10 4.59 -6.48 -11.89
C TYR A 10 5.37 -5.21 -11.55
N CYS A 11 6.64 -5.17 -11.92
CA CYS A 11 7.54 -4.06 -11.64
C CYS A 11 7.09 -2.78 -12.35
N GLN A 12 7.11 -1.69 -11.63
CA GLN A 12 7.13 -0.36 -12.24
C GLN A 12 8.59 0.03 -12.51
N ALA A 13 9.08 -0.30 -13.72
CA ALA A 13 10.48 -0.25 -14.08
C ALA A 13 11.14 1.11 -13.82
N GLY A 14 10.47 2.22 -14.19
CA GLY A 14 11.00 3.56 -13.99
C GLY A 14 11.36 3.87 -12.54
N SER A 15 10.56 3.44 -11.56
CA SER A 15 10.88 3.65 -10.14
C SER A 15 12.13 2.89 -9.70
N PHE A 16 12.34 1.69 -10.22
CA PHE A 16 13.55 0.92 -9.91
C PHE A 16 14.78 1.44 -10.63
N GLU A 17 14.66 1.90 -11.87
CA GLU A 17 15.74 2.57 -12.61
C GLU A 17 16.20 3.85 -11.91
N GLU A 18 15.26 4.68 -11.45
CA GLU A 18 15.57 5.89 -10.69
C GLU A 18 16.22 5.59 -9.33
N LEU A 19 15.80 4.50 -8.67
CA LEU A 19 16.33 4.13 -7.35
C LEU A 19 17.72 3.48 -7.43
N LEU A 20 17.93 2.59 -8.41
CA LEU A 20 19.08 1.68 -8.45
C LEU A 20 20.05 1.99 -9.59
N GLY A 21 19.63 2.77 -10.58
CA GLY A 21 20.36 3.02 -11.84
C GLY A 21 19.97 2.03 -12.94
N GLU A 22 20.14 2.46 -14.20
CA GLU A 22 19.77 1.71 -15.41
C GLU A 22 20.47 0.34 -15.53
N ASP A 23 21.70 0.23 -15.02
CA ASP A 23 22.53 -0.99 -15.09
C ASP A 23 22.45 -1.85 -13.81
N ALA A 24 21.45 -1.65 -12.97
CA ALA A 24 21.34 -2.39 -11.71
C ALA A 24 21.19 -3.89 -11.92
N GLN A 25 21.96 -4.66 -11.17
CA GLN A 25 21.85 -6.11 -11.20
C GLN A 25 20.53 -6.59 -10.58
N PRO A 26 19.91 -7.69 -11.08
CA PRO A 26 18.63 -8.19 -10.61
C PRO A 26 18.57 -8.42 -9.07
N GLU A 27 19.69 -8.78 -8.47
CA GLU A 27 19.83 -9.01 -7.04
C GLU A 27 19.55 -7.74 -6.21
N LEU A 28 19.91 -6.56 -6.74
CA LEU A 28 19.58 -5.28 -6.10
C LEU A 28 18.08 -5.01 -6.13
N GLY A 29 17.41 -5.31 -7.25
CA GLY A 29 15.97 -5.24 -7.34
C GLY A 29 15.29 -6.10 -6.26
N GLN A 30 15.68 -7.37 -6.15
CA GLN A 30 15.16 -8.26 -5.11
C GLN A 30 15.46 -7.75 -3.69
N ALA A 31 16.62 -7.12 -3.48
CA ALA A 31 16.98 -6.57 -2.18
C ALA A 31 16.06 -5.43 -1.73
N VAL A 32 15.44 -4.69 -2.65
CA VAL A 32 14.52 -3.59 -2.35
C VAL A 32 13.04 -3.94 -2.59
N SER A 33 12.73 -5.16 -3.04
CA SER A 33 11.36 -5.65 -3.17
C SER A 33 10.73 -5.84 -1.79
N LEU A 34 9.70 -5.04 -1.49
CA LEU A 34 9.17 -4.91 -0.13
C LEU A 34 8.45 -6.19 0.33
N GLU A 35 7.78 -6.92 -0.57
CA GLU A 35 7.13 -8.20 -0.26
C GLU A 35 8.11 -9.25 0.27
N LEU A 36 9.39 -9.14 -0.10
CA LEU A 36 10.46 -10.02 0.39
C LEU A 36 11.07 -9.56 1.72
N ARG A 37 10.68 -8.40 2.22
CA ARG A 37 11.23 -7.77 3.44
C ARG A 37 10.25 -7.72 4.61
N VAL A 38 9.02 -8.18 4.40
CA VAL A 38 8.01 -8.22 5.45
C VAL A 38 8.45 -9.19 6.56
N THR A 39 8.41 -8.72 7.80
CA THR A 39 8.64 -9.51 9.00
C THR A 39 7.51 -9.29 10.00
N ASP A 40 7.43 -10.09 11.04
CA ASP A 40 6.46 -9.95 12.14
C ASP A 40 6.66 -8.67 12.98
N GLN A 41 7.77 -7.95 12.77
CA GLN A 41 8.06 -6.66 13.41
C GLN A 41 7.52 -5.46 12.62
N MET A 42 6.96 -5.69 11.43
CA MET A 42 6.35 -4.63 10.62
C MET A 42 5.13 -4.02 11.35
N PRO A 43 5.03 -2.68 11.42
CA PRO A 43 3.86 -2.06 12.02
C PRO A 43 2.59 -2.36 11.24
N PRO A 44 1.40 -2.20 11.85
CA PRO A 44 0.13 -2.30 11.14
C PRO A 44 0.07 -1.37 9.91
N VAL A 45 -0.50 -1.86 8.81
CA VAL A 45 -0.54 -1.18 7.52
C VAL A 45 -1.96 -0.94 7.05
N PHE A 46 -2.26 0.27 6.59
CA PHE A 46 -3.45 0.56 5.79
C PHE A 46 -3.04 0.71 4.33
N LEU A 47 -3.71 -0.02 3.44
CA LEU A 47 -3.36 -0.12 2.03
C LEU A 47 -4.61 0.05 1.16
N TRP A 48 -4.51 0.84 0.08
CA TRP A 48 -5.55 0.85 -0.93
C TRP A 48 -4.96 0.99 -2.35
N HIS A 49 -5.69 0.48 -3.34
CA HIS A 49 -5.29 0.47 -4.74
C HIS A 49 -6.53 0.41 -5.64
N THR A 50 -6.35 0.66 -6.93
CA THR A 50 -7.39 0.47 -7.94
C THR A 50 -6.99 -0.64 -8.91
N VAL A 51 -7.97 -1.40 -9.40
CA VAL A 51 -7.73 -2.51 -10.35
C VAL A 51 -7.24 -2.00 -11.70
N THR A 52 -7.66 -0.79 -12.08
CA THR A 52 -7.34 -0.20 -13.39
C THR A 52 -6.14 0.75 -13.37
N ASP A 53 -5.32 0.73 -12.31
CA ASP A 53 -4.05 1.45 -12.28
C ASP A 53 -3.11 0.87 -13.35
N ASP A 54 -2.82 1.65 -14.38
CA ASP A 54 -2.01 1.26 -15.54
C ASP A 54 -0.53 1.64 -15.39
N THR A 55 -0.18 2.33 -14.31
CA THR A 55 1.19 2.75 -14.00
C THR A 55 1.85 1.81 -13.00
N VAL A 56 1.13 1.49 -11.92
CA VAL A 56 1.57 0.51 -10.92
C VAL A 56 0.50 -0.58 -10.80
N PRO A 57 0.75 -1.78 -11.34
CA PRO A 57 -0.23 -2.87 -11.29
C PRO A 57 -0.69 -3.19 -9.87
N VAL A 58 -1.98 -3.46 -9.70
CA VAL A 58 -2.61 -3.77 -8.40
C VAL A 58 -1.95 -4.97 -7.70
N GLU A 59 -1.33 -5.84 -8.46
CA GLU A 59 -0.56 -6.99 -7.99
C GLU A 59 0.53 -6.60 -6.98
N ASN A 60 1.11 -5.40 -7.10
CA ASN A 60 2.04 -4.88 -6.10
C ASN A 60 1.42 -4.88 -4.69
N SER A 61 0.21 -4.36 -4.57
CA SER A 61 -0.52 -4.35 -3.29
C SER A 61 -0.92 -5.75 -2.84
N LEU A 62 -1.33 -6.62 -3.77
CA LEU A 62 -1.71 -8.00 -3.45
C LEU A 62 -0.51 -8.82 -2.97
N LEU A 63 0.66 -8.67 -3.57
CA LEU A 63 1.91 -9.31 -3.14
C LEU A 63 2.31 -8.87 -1.73
N LEU A 64 2.26 -7.57 -1.44
CA LEU A 64 2.53 -7.05 -0.11
C LEU A 64 1.54 -7.58 0.93
N ALA A 65 0.23 -7.59 0.60
CA ALA A 65 -0.80 -8.12 1.49
C ALA A 65 -0.58 -9.61 1.79
N GLY A 66 -0.23 -10.41 0.77
CA GLY A 66 0.12 -11.82 0.94
C GLY A 66 1.32 -12.02 1.87
N ALA A 67 2.37 -11.22 1.69
CA ALA A 67 3.56 -11.26 2.54
C ALA A 67 3.24 -10.85 3.99
N MET A 68 2.41 -9.82 4.19
CA MET A 68 1.93 -9.40 5.52
C MET A 68 1.11 -10.50 6.19
N GLN A 69 0.19 -11.13 5.47
CA GLN A 69 -0.61 -12.25 5.98
C GLN A 69 0.28 -13.42 6.44
N ASN A 70 1.27 -13.80 5.65
CA ASN A 70 2.20 -14.89 5.97
C ASN A 70 3.05 -14.59 7.22
N ASN A 71 3.36 -13.31 7.48
CA ASN A 71 4.14 -12.86 8.62
C ASN A 71 3.28 -12.36 9.80
N ARG A 72 1.95 -12.56 9.77
CA ARG A 72 1.01 -12.16 10.83
C ARG A 72 1.01 -10.66 11.14
N VAL A 73 1.38 -9.85 10.16
CA VAL A 73 1.26 -8.38 10.25
C VAL A 73 -0.20 -8.00 10.14
N ILE A 74 -0.65 -7.10 11.00
CA ILE A 74 -2.02 -6.57 10.94
C ILE A 74 -2.11 -5.58 9.80
N PHE A 75 -3.07 -5.76 8.89
CA PHE A 75 -3.33 -4.80 7.83
C PHE A 75 -4.82 -4.67 7.51
N GLU A 76 -5.18 -3.56 6.91
CA GLU A 76 -6.48 -3.31 6.27
C GLU A 76 -6.22 -2.93 4.82
N MET A 77 -6.93 -3.55 3.88
CA MET A 77 -6.73 -3.31 2.46
C MET A 77 -8.06 -3.08 1.74
N HIS A 78 -8.09 -2.07 0.87
CA HIS A 78 -9.22 -1.72 0.02
C HIS A 78 -8.79 -1.71 -1.44
N ILE A 79 -9.46 -2.51 -2.27
CA ILE A 79 -9.25 -2.53 -3.72
C ILE A 79 -10.50 -1.98 -4.39
N TYR A 80 -10.35 -0.88 -5.10
CA TYR A 80 -11.41 -0.23 -5.87
C TYR A 80 -11.41 -0.72 -7.31
N PRO A 81 -12.59 -0.85 -7.94
CA PRO A 81 -12.68 -1.42 -9.28
C PRO A 81 -12.09 -0.54 -10.37
N SER A 82 -12.08 0.78 -10.18
CA SER A 82 -11.62 1.75 -11.18
C SER A 82 -10.85 2.90 -10.55
N GLY A 83 -10.02 3.53 -11.36
CA GLY A 83 -9.23 4.72 -11.04
C GLY A 83 -7.82 4.63 -11.61
N CYS A 84 -7.28 5.76 -12.07
CA CYS A 84 -5.91 5.86 -12.56
C CYS A 84 -4.91 5.96 -11.41
N HIS A 85 -3.63 5.88 -11.73
CA HIS A 85 -2.57 6.18 -10.78
C HIS A 85 -2.60 7.64 -10.31
N GLY A 86 -2.25 7.88 -9.07
CA GLY A 86 -2.06 9.25 -8.58
C GLY A 86 -3.34 9.97 -8.12
N LEU A 87 -4.45 9.25 -7.88
CA LEU A 87 -5.74 9.84 -7.53
C LEU A 87 -5.74 10.76 -6.29
N SER A 88 -4.78 10.63 -5.38
CA SER A 88 -4.76 11.40 -4.13
C SER A 88 -6.08 11.28 -3.36
N LEU A 89 -6.84 12.37 -3.17
CA LEU A 89 -8.16 12.33 -2.54
C LEU A 89 -9.28 11.81 -3.45
N ALA A 90 -8.99 11.64 -4.76
CA ALA A 90 -9.97 11.29 -5.79
C ALA A 90 -11.15 12.28 -5.87
N ALA A 91 -10.93 13.53 -5.49
CA ALA A 91 -11.93 14.59 -5.36
C ALA A 91 -11.50 15.85 -6.14
N GLU A 92 -12.43 16.79 -6.31
CA GLU A 92 -12.21 18.03 -7.07
C GLU A 92 -11.00 18.82 -6.58
N GLU A 93 -10.72 18.81 -5.27
CA GLU A 93 -9.59 19.52 -4.66
C GLU A 93 -8.23 19.03 -5.16
N THR A 94 -8.14 17.77 -5.58
CA THR A 94 -6.89 17.17 -6.08
C THR A 94 -6.89 16.84 -7.55
N ALA A 95 -8.06 16.74 -8.17
CA ALA A 95 -8.20 16.49 -9.60
C ALA A 95 -7.80 17.72 -10.45
N GLY A 96 -7.98 18.94 -9.92
CA GLY A 96 -7.72 20.18 -10.66
C GLY A 96 -8.59 20.28 -11.91
N SER A 97 -7.95 20.44 -13.08
CA SER A 97 -8.64 20.48 -14.38
C SER A 97 -8.70 19.10 -15.09
N GLN A 98 -8.34 18.04 -14.40
CA GLN A 98 -8.18 16.70 -14.97
C GLN A 98 -9.29 15.77 -14.47
N ASP A 99 -10.39 15.67 -15.22
CA ASP A 99 -11.58 14.88 -14.83
C ASP A 99 -11.27 13.40 -14.56
N TYR A 100 -10.21 12.84 -15.17
CA TYR A 100 -9.83 11.45 -14.96
C TYR A 100 -9.22 11.16 -13.57
N TRP A 101 -8.87 12.18 -12.81
CA TRP A 101 -8.48 12.07 -11.39
C TRP A 101 -9.66 12.20 -10.42
N LEU A 102 -10.85 12.47 -10.95
CA LEU A 102 -12.08 12.49 -10.17
C LEU A 102 -12.73 11.10 -10.16
N GLU A 103 -12.58 10.38 -9.06
CA GLU A 103 -13.11 9.02 -8.89
C GLU A 103 -13.91 8.93 -7.58
N PRO A 104 -15.20 9.28 -7.61
CA PRO A 104 -16.03 9.30 -6.40
C PRO A 104 -16.06 7.96 -5.65
N GLY A 105 -15.93 6.85 -6.37
CA GLY A 105 -15.86 5.52 -5.77
C GLY A 105 -14.69 5.31 -4.84
N CYS A 106 -13.59 6.04 -5.06
CA CYS A 106 -12.37 5.93 -4.26
C CYS A 106 -12.34 6.86 -3.04
N GLN A 107 -13.16 7.91 -2.98
CA GLN A 107 -13.10 8.95 -1.92
C GLN A 107 -13.26 8.39 -0.52
N SER A 108 -13.93 7.26 -0.37
CA SER A 108 -14.14 6.60 0.94
C SER A 108 -12.84 6.22 1.66
N TRP A 109 -11.70 6.09 0.97
CA TRP A 109 -10.44 5.69 1.59
C TRP A 109 -10.01 6.64 2.71
N VAL A 110 -10.32 7.95 2.60
CA VAL A 110 -9.94 8.96 3.59
C VAL A 110 -10.63 8.69 4.93
N SER A 111 -11.95 8.47 4.92
CA SER A 111 -12.71 8.15 6.14
C SER A 111 -12.33 6.78 6.70
N LEU A 112 -12.02 5.83 5.83
CA LEU A 112 -11.57 4.49 6.23
C LEU A 112 -10.22 4.55 6.94
N VAL A 113 -9.23 5.25 6.40
CA VAL A 113 -7.92 5.39 7.06
C VAL A 113 -8.02 6.17 8.36
N GLN A 114 -8.88 7.19 8.43
CA GLN A 114 -9.13 7.92 9.68
C GLN A 114 -9.68 6.98 10.77
N SER A 115 -10.73 6.23 10.45
CA SER A 115 -11.30 5.25 11.35
C SER A 115 -10.28 4.17 11.76
N TRP A 116 -9.47 3.71 10.82
CA TRP A 116 -8.42 2.73 11.07
C TRP A 116 -7.37 3.26 12.04
N ILE A 117 -6.90 4.50 11.87
CA ILE A 117 -5.94 5.16 12.79
C ILE A 117 -6.55 5.28 14.20
N GLU A 118 -7.82 5.69 14.31
CA GLU A 118 -8.51 5.80 15.58
C GLU A 118 -8.60 4.45 16.30
N ASN A 119 -8.96 3.39 15.57
CA ASN A 119 -9.03 2.04 16.10
C ASN A 119 -7.66 1.47 16.52
N GLN A 120 -6.54 1.87 15.90
CA GLN A 120 -5.21 1.44 16.29
C GLN A 120 -4.73 2.08 17.59
N ARG A 121 -5.18 3.27 17.94
CA ARG A 121 -4.85 3.95 19.21
C ARG A 121 -5.32 3.15 20.43
N TRP A 122 -6.43 2.42 20.32
CA TRP A 122 -6.99 1.61 21.41
C TRP A 122 -6.15 0.38 21.74
N LYS A 123 -5.48 -0.20 20.78
CA LYS A 123 -4.67 -1.41 20.99
C LYS A 123 -3.35 -1.17 21.75
N LYS A 124 -2.91 0.09 21.86
CA LYS A 124 -1.70 0.47 22.61
C LYS A 124 -1.93 0.64 24.12
N THR A 125 -3.16 0.68 24.60
CA THR A 125 -3.48 0.93 26.02
C THR A 125 -3.70 -0.33 26.83
N GLU A 126 -3.85 -1.48 26.22
CA GLU A 126 -3.87 -2.77 26.92
C GLU A 126 -2.47 -3.39 26.92
N GLY A 127 -1.61 -2.91 27.79
CA GLY A 127 -0.41 -3.64 28.18
C GLY A 127 -0.79 -5.02 28.74
N PRO A 128 0.09 -6.05 28.68
CA PRO A 128 -0.21 -7.38 29.16
C PRO A 128 -0.68 -7.29 30.59
N GLY A 129 -1.95 -7.61 30.80
CA GLY A 129 -2.53 -7.69 32.15
C GLY A 129 -1.66 -8.58 32.97
N LYS A 130 -1.10 -8.05 34.06
CA LYS A 130 -0.49 -8.84 35.10
C LYS A 130 -1.58 -9.78 35.62
N SER A 131 -1.54 -11.04 35.21
CA SER A 131 -2.24 -12.11 35.89
C SER A 131 -1.71 -12.13 37.32
N GLY A 132 -2.46 -11.48 38.21
CA GLY A 132 -2.22 -11.58 39.65
C GLY A 132 -2.40 -13.01 40.11
N GLN A 133 -1.53 -13.39 40.95
CA GLN A 133 -1.45 -14.63 41.71
C GLN A 133 -2.74 -14.97 42.43
#